data_b7072a1a05e967e54a3297353509c3c1
#
_entry.id   b7072a1a05e967e54a3297353509c3c1
#
_cell.length_a   1.000
_cell.length_b   1.000
_cell.length_c   1.000
_cell.angle_alpha   90.00
_cell.angle_beta   90.00
_cell.angle_gamma   90.00
#
_symmetry.space_group_name_H-M   'P 1'
#
loop_
_entity.id
_entity.type
_entity.pdbx_description
1 polymer ?
#
loop_
_entity_poly.entity_id
_entity_poly.type
_entity_poly.pdbx_seq_one_letter_code
_entity_poly.pdbx_strand_id
1 'polypeptide(L)'
;MLGYYGNVEETNKVIKEHKDGNKWLHTGDIGYVTPDGLLYVVGRIKDIIIRYDGKKIYPYNVENILLKCPIVKSVAVVGIPDPNHYNGEVPVAFVSIDDSYSKEEAMKIISDYANNTITDYLIPTSYYIEDELPKTVVGKVDKKVLKKTLIRK
;
A
#
# COMPACT_ATOMS: atom_id res chain seq x y z
N MET A 1 -15.61 -18.75 7.87
CA MET A 1 -16.93 -18.25 7.43
C MET A 1 -17.55 -19.23 6.45
N LEU A 2 -18.88 -19.31 6.36
CA LEU A 2 -19.57 -20.23 5.44
C LEU A 2 -19.67 -19.66 3.99
N GLY A 3 -19.69 -18.35 3.86
CA GLY A 3 -19.78 -17.66 2.58
C GLY A 3 -20.37 -16.25 2.71
N TYR A 4 -20.49 -15.56 1.59
CA TYR A 4 -21.23 -14.30 1.48
C TYR A 4 -22.71 -14.59 1.31
N TYR A 5 -23.55 -13.93 2.12
CA TYR A 5 -25.00 -14.12 2.05
C TYR A 5 -25.54 -13.73 0.65
N GLY A 6 -26.29 -14.66 0.04
CA GLY A 6 -26.89 -14.45 -1.28
C GLY A 6 -25.91 -14.33 -2.45
N ASN A 7 -24.59 -14.54 -2.25
CA ASN A 7 -23.59 -14.34 -3.29
C ASN A 7 -22.63 -15.54 -3.40
N VAL A 8 -23.07 -16.56 -4.12
CA VAL A 8 -22.31 -17.81 -4.32
C VAL A 8 -21.07 -17.56 -5.18
N GLU A 9 -21.15 -16.67 -6.18
CA GLU A 9 -20.04 -16.37 -7.07
C GLU A 9 -18.85 -15.75 -6.28
N GLU A 10 -19.09 -14.73 -5.47
CA GLU A 10 -18.05 -14.12 -4.63
C GLU A 10 -17.56 -15.09 -3.55
N THR A 11 -18.44 -15.95 -3.03
CA THR A 11 -18.03 -17.01 -2.08
C THR A 11 -17.03 -17.94 -2.70
N ASN A 12 -17.28 -18.43 -3.92
CA ASN A 12 -16.40 -19.36 -4.64
C ASN A 12 -15.07 -18.72 -5.07
N LYS A 13 -15.00 -17.39 -5.18
CA LYS A 13 -13.74 -16.68 -5.45
C LYS A 13 -12.78 -16.73 -4.24
N VAL A 14 -13.32 -16.72 -3.01
CA VAL A 14 -12.52 -16.61 -1.79
C VAL A 14 -12.43 -17.91 -0.98
N ILE A 15 -13.41 -18.81 -1.09
CA ILE A 15 -13.35 -20.13 -0.44
C ILE A 15 -13.02 -21.17 -1.50
N LYS A 16 -11.84 -21.79 -1.40
CA LYS A 16 -11.35 -22.78 -2.35
C LYS A 16 -10.95 -24.07 -1.65
N GLU A 17 -11.26 -25.18 -2.27
CA GLU A 17 -10.76 -26.47 -1.85
C GLU A 17 -9.31 -26.65 -2.33
N HIS A 18 -8.43 -27.06 -1.45
CA HIS A 18 -7.03 -27.32 -1.73
C HIS A 18 -6.75 -28.83 -1.83
N LYS A 19 -5.52 -29.19 -2.24
CA LYS A 19 -5.09 -30.58 -2.43
C LYS A 19 -5.14 -31.41 -1.15
N ASP A 20 -5.19 -30.79 0.00
CA ASP A 20 -5.34 -31.42 1.32
C ASP A 20 -6.81 -31.80 1.63
N GLY A 21 -7.74 -31.57 0.70
CA GLY A 21 -9.18 -31.80 0.88
C GLY A 21 -9.90 -30.79 1.76
N ASN A 22 -9.19 -29.76 2.25
CA ASN A 22 -9.76 -28.75 3.10
C ASN A 22 -10.18 -27.51 2.29
N LYS A 23 -11.23 -26.83 2.78
CA LYS A 23 -11.65 -25.53 2.25
C LYS A 23 -10.94 -24.40 2.99
N TRP A 24 -10.25 -23.57 2.21
CA TRP A 24 -9.48 -22.44 2.72
C TRP A 24 -10.09 -21.12 2.32
N LEU A 25 -10.14 -20.16 3.25
CA LEU A 25 -10.51 -18.78 2.96
C LEU A 25 -9.28 -18.01 2.49
N HIS A 26 -9.32 -17.56 1.24
CA HIS A 26 -8.31 -16.67 0.65
C HIS A 26 -8.63 -15.23 1.01
N THR A 27 -7.96 -14.68 2.01
CA THR A 27 -8.20 -13.30 2.47
C THR A 27 -7.68 -12.25 1.48
N GLY A 28 -6.77 -12.65 0.59
CA GLY A 28 -6.02 -11.75 -0.28
C GLY A 28 -4.93 -10.97 0.44
N ASP A 29 -4.66 -11.31 1.70
CA ASP A 29 -3.55 -10.74 2.45
C ASP A 29 -2.29 -11.58 2.30
N ILE A 30 -1.14 -10.95 2.46
CA ILE A 30 0.18 -11.58 2.46
C ILE A 30 0.74 -11.48 3.86
N GLY A 31 1.26 -12.59 4.34
CA GLY A 31 1.88 -12.65 5.66
C GLY A 31 2.89 -13.79 5.73
N TYR A 32 3.55 -13.87 6.86
CA TYR A 32 4.42 -14.98 7.22
C TYR A 32 4.22 -15.36 8.69
N VAL A 33 4.51 -16.60 9.01
CA VAL A 33 4.46 -17.11 10.38
C VAL A 33 5.89 -17.28 10.86
N THR A 34 6.19 -16.75 12.03
CA THR A 34 7.50 -16.92 12.68
C THR A 34 7.63 -18.31 13.30
N PRO A 35 8.85 -18.78 13.64
CA PRO A 35 9.05 -20.09 14.25
C PRO A 35 8.31 -20.29 15.59
N ASP A 36 8.05 -19.20 16.32
CA ASP A 36 7.26 -19.18 17.55
C ASP A 36 5.74 -19.06 17.31
N GLY A 37 5.29 -19.12 16.04
CA GLY A 37 3.89 -19.20 15.67
C GLY A 37 3.16 -17.85 15.54
N LEU A 38 3.86 -16.71 15.61
CA LEU A 38 3.26 -15.40 15.40
C LEU A 38 3.01 -15.12 13.91
N LEU A 39 1.80 -14.68 13.58
CA LEU A 39 1.44 -14.28 12.21
C LEU A 39 1.69 -12.78 12.00
N TYR A 40 2.50 -12.45 11.01
CA TYR A 40 2.72 -11.08 10.55
C TYR A 40 2.09 -10.88 9.19
N VAL A 41 1.18 -9.89 9.08
CA VAL A 41 0.57 -9.47 7.81
C VAL A 41 1.35 -8.29 7.26
N VAL A 42 1.87 -8.43 6.04
CA VAL A 42 2.73 -7.42 5.37
C VAL A 42 2.01 -6.65 4.26
N GLY A 43 0.76 -6.97 3.97
CA GLY A 43 -0.03 -6.23 3.00
C GLY A 43 -1.05 -7.08 2.26
N ARG A 44 -1.55 -6.56 1.14
CA ARG A 44 -2.50 -7.25 0.27
C ARG A 44 -1.87 -7.61 -1.06
N ILE A 45 -2.24 -8.76 -1.61
CA ILE A 45 -1.75 -9.25 -2.92
C ILE A 45 -1.99 -8.20 -4.02
N LYS A 46 -3.20 -7.60 -4.04
CA LYS A 46 -3.61 -6.63 -5.06
C LYS A 46 -3.00 -5.23 -4.89
N ASP A 47 -2.34 -4.98 -3.76
CA ASP A 47 -1.71 -3.69 -3.48
C ASP A 47 -0.20 -3.73 -3.72
N ILE A 48 0.36 -4.91 -4.07
CA ILE A 48 1.77 -5.05 -4.43
C ILE A 48 2.04 -4.20 -5.66
N ILE A 49 3.09 -3.39 -5.58
CA ILE A 49 3.60 -2.61 -6.70
C ILE A 49 4.68 -3.46 -7.38
N ILE A 50 4.49 -3.75 -8.67
CA ILE A 50 5.41 -4.56 -9.43
C ILE A 50 6.15 -3.65 -10.40
N ARG A 51 7.45 -3.45 -10.16
CA ARG A 51 8.31 -2.64 -11.00
C ARG A 51 8.61 -3.32 -12.34
N TYR A 52 9.08 -2.53 -13.31
CA TYR A 52 9.48 -3.02 -14.63
C TYR A 52 10.55 -4.12 -14.59
N ASP A 53 11.43 -4.12 -13.56
CA ASP A 53 12.50 -5.10 -13.33
C ASP A 53 12.02 -6.33 -12.52
N GLY A 54 10.70 -6.46 -12.30
CA GLY A 54 10.08 -7.56 -11.57
C GLY A 54 10.19 -7.48 -10.04
N LYS A 55 10.86 -6.47 -9.49
CA LYS A 55 10.92 -6.26 -8.05
C LYS A 55 9.56 -5.91 -7.49
N LYS A 56 9.21 -6.53 -6.37
CA LYS A 56 7.95 -6.32 -5.67
C LYS A 56 8.15 -5.33 -4.53
N ILE A 57 7.35 -4.29 -4.52
CA ILE A 57 7.27 -3.32 -3.43
C ILE A 57 5.99 -3.56 -2.67
N TYR A 58 6.12 -3.75 -1.36
CA TYR A 58 4.99 -3.86 -0.45
C TYR A 58 4.74 -2.48 0.17
N PRO A 59 3.63 -1.80 -0.18
CA PRO A 59 3.34 -0.44 0.31
C PRO A 59 3.45 -0.30 1.82
N TYR A 60 2.97 -1.30 2.56
CA TYR A 60 3.00 -1.33 4.01
C TYR A 60 4.42 -1.10 4.59
N ASN A 61 5.45 -1.69 3.97
CA ASN A 61 6.83 -1.52 4.45
C ASN A 61 7.32 -0.08 4.30
N VAL A 62 7.01 0.53 3.15
CA VAL A 62 7.36 1.93 2.88
C VAL A 62 6.57 2.88 3.77
N GLU A 63 5.26 2.63 3.93
CA GLU A 63 4.38 3.39 4.81
C GLU A 63 4.87 3.38 6.26
N ASN A 64 5.26 2.21 6.78
CA ASN A 64 5.79 2.08 8.15
C ASN A 64 7.08 2.84 8.38
N ILE A 65 7.92 2.99 7.35
CA ILE A 65 9.15 3.79 7.46
C ILE A 65 8.78 5.27 7.44
N LEU A 66 7.96 5.70 6.49
CA LEU A 66 7.56 7.10 6.36
C LEU A 66 6.76 7.60 7.56
N LEU A 67 5.94 6.76 8.20
CA LEU A 67 5.22 7.09 9.44
C LEU A 67 6.13 7.41 10.63
N LYS A 68 7.40 7.00 10.58
CA LYS A 68 8.38 7.36 11.63
C LYS A 68 8.98 8.75 11.43
N CYS A 69 8.76 9.38 10.29
CA CYS A 69 9.14 10.77 10.06
C CYS A 69 8.29 11.68 10.96
N PRO A 70 8.91 12.55 11.81
CA PRO A 70 8.18 13.27 12.86
C PRO A 70 7.02 14.16 12.38
N ILE A 71 7.10 14.65 11.15
CA ILE A 71 6.07 15.55 10.58
C ILE A 71 4.91 14.82 9.92
N VAL A 72 4.99 13.48 9.77
CA VAL A 72 3.99 12.68 9.06
C VAL A 72 2.90 12.22 10.01
N LYS A 73 1.66 12.67 9.78
CA LYS A 73 0.45 12.23 10.51
C LYS A 73 -0.13 10.93 9.93
N SER A 74 -0.21 10.85 8.60
CA SER A 74 -0.66 9.65 7.90
C SER A 74 -0.02 9.54 6.52
N VAL A 75 0.09 8.32 6.01
CA VAL A 75 0.68 8.05 4.70
C VAL A 75 -0.02 6.88 4.01
N ALA A 76 -0.10 6.96 2.70
CA ALA A 76 -0.52 5.84 1.85
C ALA A 76 0.38 5.79 0.63
N VAL A 77 0.93 4.61 0.36
CA VAL A 77 1.74 4.36 -0.84
C VAL A 77 0.92 3.55 -1.83
N VAL A 78 0.91 3.99 -3.07
CA VAL A 78 0.21 3.32 -4.19
C VAL A 78 1.13 3.19 -5.39
N GLY A 79 0.91 2.15 -6.21
CA GLY A 79 1.58 2.01 -7.49
C GLY A 79 0.82 2.76 -8.57
N ILE A 80 1.56 3.45 -9.43
CA ILE A 80 1.05 4.01 -10.69
C ILE A 80 1.87 3.45 -11.86
N PRO A 81 1.33 3.44 -13.08
CA PRO A 81 2.12 3.04 -14.25
C PRO A 81 3.46 3.79 -14.31
N ASP A 82 4.53 3.08 -14.60
CA ASP A 82 5.86 3.67 -14.72
C ASP A 82 5.91 4.57 -15.97
N PRO A 83 6.18 5.88 -15.83
CA PRO A 83 6.22 6.79 -16.99
C PRO A 83 7.43 6.53 -17.94
N ASN A 84 8.44 5.82 -17.46
CA ASN A 84 9.69 5.58 -18.21
C ASN A 84 9.76 4.16 -18.81
N HIS A 85 8.85 3.27 -18.44
CA HIS A 85 8.86 1.88 -18.89
C HIS A 85 7.45 1.44 -19.30
N TYR A 86 7.35 0.74 -20.44
CA TYR A 86 6.07 0.26 -20.97
C TYR A 86 5.30 -0.65 -20.00
N ASN A 87 6.03 -1.45 -19.22
CA ASN A 87 5.45 -2.33 -18.21
C ASN A 87 6.02 -1.98 -16.83
N GLY A 88 5.18 -2.12 -15.82
CA GLY A 88 5.54 -1.93 -14.43
C GLY A 88 4.87 -0.74 -13.79
N GLU A 89 5.07 -0.65 -12.49
CA GLU A 89 4.57 0.43 -11.65
C GLU A 89 5.72 1.07 -10.86
N VAL A 90 5.54 2.33 -10.50
CA VAL A 90 6.39 3.02 -9.53
C VAL A 90 5.60 3.39 -8.28
N PRO A 91 6.22 3.39 -7.10
CA PRO A 91 5.59 3.82 -5.87
C PRO A 91 5.45 5.34 -5.83
N VAL A 92 4.28 5.82 -5.42
CA VAL A 92 4.05 7.23 -5.06
C VAL A 92 3.42 7.28 -3.67
N ALA A 93 3.77 8.31 -2.90
CA ALA A 93 3.29 8.49 -1.54
C ALA A 93 2.33 9.69 -1.44
N PHE A 94 1.17 9.46 -0.84
CA PHE A 94 0.28 10.51 -0.36
C PHE A 94 0.48 10.66 1.14
N VAL A 95 0.70 11.87 1.60
CA VAL A 95 1.09 12.14 2.98
C VAL A 95 0.25 13.28 3.55
N SER A 96 -0.30 13.10 4.74
CA SER A 96 -0.78 14.23 5.54
C SER A 96 0.24 14.55 6.62
N ILE A 97 0.43 15.84 6.86
CA ILE A 97 1.51 16.38 7.68
C ILE A 97 0.97 17.19 8.84
N ASP A 98 1.85 17.59 9.74
CA ASP A 98 1.55 18.59 10.75
C ASP A 98 1.35 19.98 10.12
N ASP A 99 0.33 20.71 10.58
CA ASP A 99 -0.07 22.02 10.06
C ASP A 99 0.98 23.13 10.31
N SER A 100 2.03 22.81 11.08
CA SER A 100 3.15 23.72 11.37
C SER A 100 4.12 23.86 10.19
N TYR A 101 3.99 23.04 9.13
CA TYR A 101 4.90 23.02 7.98
C TYR A 101 4.17 23.39 6.69
N SER A 102 4.83 24.15 5.83
CA SER A 102 4.37 24.36 4.46
C SER A 102 4.50 23.05 3.65
N LYS A 103 3.73 22.94 2.56
CA LYS A 103 3.80 21.74 1.69
C LYS A 103 5.17 21.56 1.06
N GLU A 104 5.84 22.66 0.71
CA GLU A 104 7.18 22.67 0.13
C GLU A 104 8.25 22.20 1.12
N GLU A 105 8.23 22.72 2.34
CA GLU A 105 9.13 22.30 3.41
C GLU A 105 8.94 20.83 3.75
N ALA A 106 7.68 20.40 3.91
CA ALA A 106 7.34 19.02 4.22
C ALA A 106 7.81 18.06 3.12
N MET A 107 7.62 18.41 1.85
CA MET A 107 8.07 17.58 0.73
C MET A 107 9.58 17.37 0.78
N LYS A 108 10.36 18.41 1.08
CA LYS A 108 11.82 18.32 1.22
C LYS A 108 12.21 17.42 2.39
N ILE A 109 11.62 17.66 3.59
CA ILE A 109 11.93 16.88 4.80
C ILE A 109 11.60 15.39 4.57
N ILE A 110 10.44 15.06 4.00
CA ILE A 110 10.01 13.69 3.75
C ILE A 110 10.90 13.01 2.70
N SER A 111 11.26 13.72 1.63
CA SER A 111 12.16 13.20 0.60
C SER A 111 13.55 12.91 1.17
N ASP A 112 14.12 13.85 1.93
CA ASP A 112 15.42 13.67 2.58
C ASP A 112 15.38 12.51 3.59
N TYR A 113 14.30 12.40 4.37
CA TYR A 113 14.09 11.29 5.30
C TYR A 113 14.02 9.95 4.56
N ALA A 114 13.26 9.87 3.48
CA ALA A 114 13.12 8.66 2.66
C ALA A 114 14.46 8.24 2.05
N ASN A 115 15.22 9.19 1.48
CA ASN A 115 16.53 8.92 0.88
C ASN A 115 17.55 8.36 1.89
N ASN A 116 17.43 8.74 3.18
CA ASN A 116 18.32 8.28 4.23
C ASN A 116 17.88 6.97 4.91
N THR A 117 16.62 6.56 4.75
CA THR A 117 16.05 5.46 5.55
C THR A 117 15.45 4.32 4.71
N ILE A 118 15.15 4.59 3.44
CA ILE A 118 14.50 3.63 2.52
C ILE A 118 15.52 3.16 1.48
N THR A 119 15.52 1.87 1.17
CA THR A 119 16.34 1.30 0.10
C THR A 119 15.92 1.87 -1.27
N ASP A 120 16.87 2.27 -2.10
CA ASP A 120 16.68 3.03 -3.35
C ASP A 120 15.45 2.64 -4.20
N TYR A 121 15.27 1.35 -4.50
CA TYR A 121 14.17 0.90 -5.35
C TYR A 121 12.78 0.97 -4.67
N LEU A 122 12.74 1.17 -3.35
CA LEU A 122 11.51 1.32 -2.56
C LEU A 122 11.11 2.78 -2.36
N ILE A 123 12.01 3.74 -2.65
CA ILE A 123 11.75 5.17 -2.46
C ILE A 123 10.61 5.60 -3.38
N PRO A 124 9.58 6.27 -2.86
CA PRO A 124 8.53 6.85 -3.69
C PRO A 124 9.10 7.84 -4.71
N THR A 125 8.67 7.71 -5.97
CA THR A 125 9.11 8.61 -7.06
C THR A 125 8.48 10.01 -6.95
N SER A 126 7.38 10.13 -6.20
CA SER A 126 6.68 11.39 -5.98
C SER A 126 5.95 11.38 -4.65
N TYR A 127 5.83 12.58 -4.06
CA TYR A 127 5.10 12.82 -2.81
C TYR A 127 3.97 13.81 -3.07
N TYR A 128 2.77 13.48 -2.60
CA TYR A 128 1.59 14.35 -2.66
C TYR A 128 1.18 14.70 -1.24
N ILE A 129 1.29 15.99 -0.90
CA ILE A 129 0.92 16.49 0.41
C ILE A 129 -0.55 16.88 0.39
N GLU A 130 -1.34 16.19 1.18
CA GLU A 130 -2.78 16.38 1.32
C GLU A 130 -3.09 16.83 2.76
N ASP A 131 -4.12 17.63 2.94
CA ASP A 131 -4.54 18.06 4.28
C ASP A 131 -5.09 16.86 5.07
N GLU A 132 -5.88 16.01 4.42
CA GLU A 132 -6.35 14.73 4.97
C GLU A 132 -6.43 13.67 3.86
N LEU A 133 -6.04 12.43 4.19
CA LEU A 133 -6.17 11.32 3.25
C LEU A 133 -7.63 10.80 3.22
N PRO A 134 -8.19 10.48 2.04
CA PRO A 134 -9.53 9.96 1.92
C PRO A 134 -9.67 8.63 2.66
N LYS A 135 -10.78 8.48 3.39
CA LYS A 135 -11.09 7.29 4.20
C LYS A 135 -12.29 6.54 3.66
N THR A 136 -12.24 5.23 3.79
CA THR A 136 -13.39 4.36 3.57
C THR A 136 -14.41 4.54 4.71
N VAL A 137 -15.64 3.99 4.54
CA VAL A 137 -16.70 4.01 5.57
C VAL A 137 -16.24 3.40 6.91
N VAL A 138 -15.24 2.50 6.88
CA VAL A 138 -14.67 1.85 8.07
C VAL A 138 -13.40 2.55 8.59
N GLY A 139 -13.13 3.78 8.13
CA GLY A 139 -12.04 4.63 8.63
C GLY A 139 -10.63 4.31 8.09
N LYS A 140 -10.48 3.34 7.18
CA LYS A 140 -9.18 3.05 6.54
C LYS A 140 -8.93 3.98 5.35
N VAL A 141 -7.67 4.33 5.07
CA VAL A 141 -7.33 5.12 3.87
C VAL A 141 -7.82 4.43 2.60
N ASP A 142 -8.54 5.18 1.75
CA ASP A 142 -9.05 4.69 0.48
C ASP A 142 -8.03 4.88 -0.65
N LYS A 143 -7.14 3.88 -0.79
CA LYS A 143 -6.13 3.86 -1.85
C LYS A 143 -6.71 3.88 -3.27
N LYS A 144 -7.96 3.43 -3.45
CA LYS A 144 -8.61 3.46 -4.77
C LYS A 144 -8.95 4.88 -5.21
N VAL A 145 -9.41 5.71 -4.27
CA VAL A 145 -9.65 7.13 -4.51
C VAL A 145 -8.34 7.81 -4.86
N LEU A 146 -7.28 7.58 -4.07
CA LEU A 146 -5.95 8.16 -4.32
C LEU A 146 -5.40 7.80 -5.70
N LYS A 147 -5.46 6.53 -6.11
CA LYS A 147 -5.05 6.12 -7.47
C LYS A 147 -5.83 6.86 -8.56
N LYS A 148 -7.14 7.06 -8.40
CA LYS A 148 -7.99 7.74 -9.38
C LYS A 148 -7.64 9.22 -9.57
N THR A 149 -7.15 9.91 -8.53
CA THR A 149 -6.76 11.32 -8.65
C THR A 149 -5.55 11.52 -9.55
N LEU A 150 -4.66 10.52 -9.64
CA LEU A 150 -3.45 10.58 -10.46
C LEU A 150 -3.69 10.18 -11.92
N ILE A 151 -4.67 9.29 -12.18
CA ILE A 151 -4.98 8.83 -13.55
C ILE A 151 -5.80 9.89 -14.34
N ARG A 152 -6.42 10.85 -13.64
CA ARG A 152 -7.24 11.90 -14.26
C ARG A 152 -6.47 13.18 -14.62
N LYS A 153 -5.18 13.24 -14.32
CA LYS A 153 -4.26 14.30 -14.74
C LYS A 153 -3.41 13.82 -15.90
#